data_aa8cf3c7574c3129208c8e5c0aebfbc1
#
_entry.id   aa8cf3c7574c3129208c8e5c0aebfbc1
#
_cell.length_a   1.000
_cell.length_b   1.000
_cell.length_c   1.000
_cell.angle_alpha   90.00
_cell.angle_beta   90.00
_cell.angle_gamma   90.00
#
_symmetry.space_group_name_H-M   'P 1'
#
loop_
_entity.id
_entity.type
_entity.pdbx_description
1 polymer ?
#
loop_
_entity_poly.entity_id
_entity_poly.type
_entity_poly.pdbx_seq_one_letter_code
_entity_poly.pdbx_strand_id
1 'polypeptide(L)'
;MNWWQRLQEAMDAKGWKKKELSNRSGIPYDSVNKYLRGDISQPRGNTLEILANTLGVSLLWLRDGIEVAGHQNVKPASGQLVAAAVIGRVEAGTFREVDAFDQSERELVSVPPDDRFPHARQMIFDVSGDSMNDLKPRAILEGDRIVAVSFEDIVNEVVLRDGMVVVVERSKDGGMTREWSVKQVEIYQDRTEFHPRSTNSRHKPIIINRDYSADDGTQVEIIALARRIINDLSF
;
A
#
# COMPACT_ATOMS: atom_id res chain seq x y z
N MET A 1 -19.40 -14.39 26.16
CA MET A 1 -20.29 -13.44 25.44
C MET A 1 -20.88 -14.14 24.24
N ASN A 2 -22.17 -14.14 24.07
CA ASN A 2 -22.86 -14.83 22.98
C ASN A 2 -22.83 -13.96 21.69
N TRP A 3 -23.10 -14.55 20.54
CA TRP A 3 -23.07 -13.85 19.25
C TRP A 3 -24.06 -12.68 19.16
N TRP A 4 -25.24 -12.76 19.77
CA TRP A 4 -26.22 -11.66 19.78
C TRP A 4 -25.81 -10.49 20.67
N GLN A 5 -25.02 -10.74 21.72
CA GLN A 5 -24.44 -9.68 22.55
C GLN A 5 -23.38 -8.93 21.78
N ARG A 6 -22.54 -9.64 20.98
CA ARG A 6 -21.58 -9.02 20.06
C ARG A 6 -22.28 -8.26 18.93
N LEU A 7 -23.41 -8.77 18.46
CA LEU A 7 -24.26 -8.05 17.49
C LEU A 7 -24.73 -6.71 18.07
N GLN A 8 -25.21 -6.71 19.32
CA GLN A 8 -25.61 -5.47 20.02
C GLN A 8 -24.42 -4.52 20.18
N GLU A 9 -23.29 -5.01 20.63
CA GLU A 9 -22.05 -4.22 20.78
C GLU A 9 -21.61 -3.56 19.46
N ALA A 10 -21.63 -4.31 18.36
CA ALA A 10 -21.28 -3.78 17.05
C ALA A 10 -22.26 -2.70 16.55
N MET A 11 -23.55 -2.85 16.86
CA MET A 11 -24.57 -1.84 16.59
C MET A 11 -24.35 -0.57 17.41
N ASP A 12 -24.07 -0.74 18.72
CA ASP A 12 -23.87 0.37 19.65
C ASP A 12 -22.60 1.17 19.27
N ALA A 13 -21.53 0.49 18.87
CA ALA A 13 -20.30 1.13 18.36
C ALA A 13 -20.56 2.01 17.14
N LYS A 14 -21.57 1.70 16.32
CA LYS A 14 -22.00 2.52 15.17
C LYS A 14 -23.13 3.50 15.48
N GLY A 15 -23.69 3.47 16.68
CA GLY A 15 -24.85 4.25 17.06
C GLY A 15 -26.14 3.83 16.31
N TRP A 16 -26.20 2.59 15.80
CA TRP A 16 -27.32 2.12 15.00
C TRP A 16 -28.46 1.54 15.84
N LYS A 17 -29.68 1.85 15.41
CA LYS A 17 -30.89 1.23 15.97
C LYS A 17 -31.29 0.01 15.13
N LYS A 18 -32.14 -0.87 15.68
CA LYS A 18 -32.63 -2.09 15.01
C LYS A 18 -33.20 -1.84 13.61
N LYS A 19 -33.92 -0.73 13.42
CA LYS A 19 -34.49 -0.35 12.12
C LYS A 19 -33.41 -0.02 11.09
N GLU A 20 -32.33 0.63 11.53
CA GLU A 20 -31.19 0.96 10.68
C GLU A 20 -30.46 -0.31 10.23
N LEU A 21 -30.19 -1.24 11.15
CA LEU A 21 -29.58 -2.52 10.79
C LEU A 21 -30.46 -3.31 9.81
N SER A 22 -31.78 -3.36 10.05
CA SER A 22 -32.73 -4.01 9.16
C SER A 22 -32.68 -3.41 7.74
N ASN A 23 -32.71 -2.07 7.63
CA ASN A 23 -32.70 -1.38 6.34
C ASN A 23 -31.40 -1.62 5.56
N ARG A 24 -30.26 -1.64 6.25
CA ARG A 24 -28.93 -1.79 5.62
C ARG A 24 -28.59 -3.23 5.27
N SER A 25 -29.01 -4.18 6.11
CA SER A 25 -28.73 -5.60 5.90
C SER A 25 -29.74 -6.31 4.98
N GLY A 26 -30.91 -5.70 4.73
CA GLY A 26 -32.03 -6.34 4.06
C GLY A 26 -32.72 -7.43 4.91
N ILE A 27 -32.33 -7.62 6.17
CA ILE A 27 -32.92 -8.60 7.05
C ILE A 27 -34.20 -8.01 7.68
N PRO A 28 -35.32 -8.74 7.68
CA PRO A 28 -36.57 -8.26 8.25
C PRO A 28 -36.41 -7.82 9.69
N TYR A 29 -37.04 -6.71 10.05
CA TYR A 29 -36.98 -6.11 11.40
C TYR A 29 -37.33 -7.11 12.53
N ASP A 30 -38.35 -7.95 12.32
CA ASP A 30 -38.73 -8.98 13.28
C ASP A 30 -37.63 -10.02 13.51
N SER A 31 -36.87 -10.35 12.45
CA SER A 31 -35.72 -11.25 12.57
C SER A 31 -34.59 -10.61 13.37
N VAL A 32 -34.25 -9.34 13.07
CA VAL A 32 -33.27 -8.57 13.87
C VAL A 32 -33.66 -8.52 15.33
N ASN A 33 -34.95 -8.31 15.61
CA ASN A 33 -35.47 -8.25 16.96
C ASN A 33 -35.32 -9.58 17.71
N LYS A 34 -35.63 -10.72 17.04
CA LYS A 34 -35.46 -12.08 17.60
C LYS A 34 -33.98 -12.38 17.87
N TYR A 35 -33.08 -11.95 16.98
CA TYR A 35 -31.62 -12.13 17.15
C TYR A 35 -31.13 -11.40 18.40
N LEU A 36 -31.47 -10.14 18.57
CA LEU A 36 -31.02 -9.33 19.70
C LEU A 36 -31.62 -9.75 21.03
N ARG A 37 -32.76 -10.46 21.03
CA ARG A 37 -33.33 -11.08 22.25
C ARG A 37 -32.65 -12.40 22.59
N GLY A 38 -31.86 -12.99 21.68
CA GLY A 38 -31.28 -14.30 21.90
C GLY A 38 -32.24 -15.46 21.65
N ASP A 39 -33.40 -15.19 21.03
CA ASP A 39 -34.44 -16.22 20.75
C ASP A 39 -33.93 -17.27 19.72
N ILE A 40 -32.86 -16.97 19.02
CA ILE A 40 -32.26 -17.82 18.02
C ILE A 40 -30.79 -18.06 18.37
N SER A 41 -30.47 -19.31 18.68
CA SER A 41 -29.10 -19.70 19.06
C SER A 41 -28.11 -19.52 17.90
N GLN A 42 -28.54 -19.82 16.66
CA GLN A 42 -27.73 -19.61 15.45
C GLN A 42 -28.62 -19.30 14.25
N PRO A 43 -28.43 -18.16 13.57
CA PRO A 43 -29.13 -17.84 12.34
C PRO A 43 -28.83 -18.86 11.23
N ARG A 44 -29.80 -19.10 10.33
CA ARG A 44 -29.64 -20.02 9.23
C ARG A 44 -29.00 -19.35 8.00
N GLY A 45 -28.37 -20.16 7.17
CA GLY A 45 -27.75 -19.71 5.92
C GLY A 45 -26.63 -18.69 6.13
N ASN A 46 -26.54 -17.67 5.27
CA ASN A 46 -25.50 -16.63 5.27
C ASN A 46 -25.86 -15.39 6.11
N THR A 47 -26.89 -15.50 6.97
CA THR A 47 -27.39 -14.35 7.78
C THR A 47 -26.31 -13.70 8.64
N LEU A 48 -25.47 -14.52 9.33
CA LEU A 48 -24.36 -13.99 10.13
C LEU A 48 -23.33 -13.27 9.29
N GLU A 49 -23.07 -13.75 8.09
CA GLU A 49 -22.16 -13.13 7.14
C GLU A 49 -22.70 -11.78 6.65
N ILE A 50 -24.00 -11.71 6.31
CA ILE A 50 -24.67 -10.46 5.95
C ILE A 50 -24.59 -9.45 7.08
N LEU A 51 -24.85 -9.87 8.33
CA LEU A 51 -24.77 -9.00 9.50
C LEU A 51 -23.33 -8.51 9.75
N ALA A 52 -22.36 -9.42 9.67
CA ALA A 52 -20.94 -9.08 9.85
C ALA A 52 -20.47 -8.07 8.80
N ASN A 53 -20.77 -8.31 7.53
CA ASN A 53 -20.43 -7.41 6.42
C ASN A 53 -21.12 -6.04 6.57
N THR A 54 -22.41 -6.01 6.93
CA THR A 54 -23.17 -4.78 7.12
C THR A 54 -22.61 -3.95 8.27
N LEU A 55 -22.21 -4.59 9.35
CA LEU A 55 -21.63 -3.94 10.52
C LEU A 55 -20.12 -3.69 10.38
N GLY A 56 -19.47 -4.26 9.36
CA GLY A 56 -18.02 -4.12 9.15
C GLY A 56 -17.19 -4.80 10.24
N VAL A 57 -17.69 -5.92 10.76
CA VAL A 57 -17.00 -6.75 11.76
C VAL A 57 -16.65 -8.12 11.18
N SER A 58 -15.68 -8.80 11.78
CA SER A 58 -15.32 -10.16 11.37
C SER A 58 -16.46 -11.15 11.64
N LEU A 59 -16.74 -12.05 10.69
CA LEU A 59 -17.69 -13.14 10.90
C LEU A 59 -17.26 -14.04 12.08
N LEU A 60 -15.95 -14.33 12.20
CA LEU A 60 -15.39 -15.11 13.30
C LEU A 60 -15.56 -14.40 14.64
N TRP A 61 -15.37 -13.08 14.67
CA TRP A 61 -15.62 -12.31 15.88
C TRP A 61 -17.12 -12.28 16.22
N LEU A 62 -17.97 -12.04 15.24
CA LEU A 62 -19.41 -11.99 15.48
C LEU A 62 -19.95 -13.35 15.95
N ARG A 63 -19.51 -14.46 15.33
CA ARG A 63 -19.97 -15.81 15.64
C ARG A 63 -19.34 -16.37 16.92
N ASP A 64 -18.02 -16.29 17.04
CA ASP A 64 -17.25 -17.05 18.05
C ASP A 64 -16.54 -16.14 19.07
N GLY A 65 -16.45 -14.83 18.82
CA GLY A 65 -15.73 -13.88 19.66
C GLY A 65 -14.21 -13.91 19.45
N ILE A 66 -13.74 -14.52 18.36
CA ILE A 66 -12.33 -14.58 18.03
C ILE A 66 -11.94 -13.27 17.32
N GLU A 67 -11.16 -12.44 18.02
CA GLU A 67 -10.52 -11.28 17.39
C GLU A 67 -9.41 -11.77 16.45
N VAL A 68 -9.67 -11.72 15.16
CA VAL A 68 -8.61 -11.86 14.18
C VAL A 68 -7.97 -10.49 14.03
N ALA A 69 -6.82 -10.29 14.67
CA ALA A 69 -6.06 -9.07 14.54
C ALA A 69 -5.84 -8.77 13.04
N GLY A 70 -6.42 -7.66 12.55
CA GLY A 70 -6.16 -7.17 11.20
C GLY A 70 -7.22 -7.45 10.14
N HIS A 71 -8.50 -7.62 10.48
CA HIS A 71 -9.55 -7.44 9.47
C HIS A 71 -9.72 -5.95 9.16
N GLN A 72 -8.79 -5.40 8.43
CA GLN A 72 -9.13 -4.35 7.48
C GLN A 72 -10.21 -4.96 6.58
N ASN A 73 -11.31 -4.21 6.34
CA ASN A 73 -12.30 -4.57 5.33
C ASN A 73 -11.58 -5.06 4.07
N VAL A 74 -11.55 -6.37 3.88
CA VAL A 74 -11.19 -6.93 2.58
C VAL A 74 -12.38 -6.55 1.71
N LYS A 75 -12.31 -5.39 1.09
CA LYS A 75 -13.14 -5.10 -0.06
C LYS A 75 -12.83 -6.24 -1.04
N PRO A 76 -13.84 -6.98 -1.52
CA PRO A 76 -13.57 -7.89 -2.61
C PRO A 76 -12.85 -7.05 -3.66
N ALA A 77 -11.65 -7.45 -4.04
CA ALA A 77 -10.94 -6.79 -5.13
C ALA A 77 -11.95 -6.79 -6.28
N SER A 78 -12.40 -5.60 -6.67
CA SER A 78 -13.15 -5.45 -7.91
C SER A 78 -12.27 -6.12 -8.95
N GLY A 79 -12.73 -7.21 -9.56
CA GLY A 79 -11.90 -8.18 -10.26
C GLY A 79 -11.24 -7.68 -11.56
N GLN A 80 -10.93 -6.40 -11.66
CA GLN A 80 -10.12 -5.82 -12.71
C GLN A 80 -8.70 -5.68 -12.21
N LEU A 81 -7.83 -6.59 -12.65
CA LEU A 81 -6.40 -6.40 -12.57
C LEU A 81 -5.99 -5.39 -13.64
N VAL A 82 -5.01 -4.56 -13.33
CA VAL A 82 -4.38 -3.65 -14.28
C VAL A 82 -3.00 -4.19 -14.63
N ALA A 83 -2.57 -3.94 -15.86
CA ALA A 83 -1.23 -4.30 -16.28
C ALA A 83 -0.25 -3.26 -15.75
N ALA A 84 0.75 -3.70 -14.97
CA ALA A 84 1.87 -2.91 -14.53
C ALA A 84 3.13 -3.38 -15.27
N ALA A 85 3.85 -2.45 -15.89
CA ALA A 85 5.08 -2.78 -16.58
C ALA A 85 6.24 -2.89 -15.58
N VAL A 86 7.09 -3.91 -15.74
CA VAL A 86 8.38 -3.97 -15.07
C VAL A 86 9.29 -2.96 -15.77
N ILE A 87 9.56 -1.85 -15.10
CA ILE A 87 10.29 -0.71 -15.66
C ILE A 87 11.79 -0.96 -15.64
N GLY A 88 12.26 -1.66 -14.60
CA GLY A 88 13.68 -1.98 -14.45
C GLY A 88 14.05 -2.27 -13.00
N ARG A 89 15.36 -2.16 -12.72
CA ARG A 89 15.95 -2.48 -11.43
C ARG A 89 16.31 -1.22 -10.65
N VAL A 90 15.94 -1.20 -9.38
CA VAL A 90 16.39 -0.18 -8.42
C VAL A 90 17.59 -0.70 -7.63
N GLU A 91 18.72 0.03 -7.72
CA GLU A 91 19.97 -0.34 -7.10
C GLU A 91 20.76 0.92 -6.70
N ALA A 92 20.84 1.19 -5.39
CA ALA A 92 21.47 2.39 -4.89
C ALA A 92 22.99 2.40 -5.12
N GLY A 93 23.51 3.49 -5.69
CA GLY A 93 24.93 3.68 -5.96
C GLY A 93 25.37 3.17 -7.35
N THR A 94 24.48 2.60 -8.15
CA THR A 94 24.80 2.04 -9.46
C THR A 94 24.24 2.92 -10.58
N PHE A 95 25.10 3.76 -11.17
CA PHE A 95 24.79 4.53 -12.37
C PHE A 95 24.97 3.64 -13.61
N ARG A 96 24.03 3.72 -14.53
CA ARG A 96 24.02 2.99 -15.80
C ARG A 96 23.77 3.94 -16.96
N GLU A 97 24.22 3.59 -18.15
CA GLU A 97 23.88 4.32 -19.38
C GLU A 97 22.37 4.27 -19.63
N VAL A 98 21.83 5.31 -20.26
CA VAL A 98 20.39 5.43 -20.52
C VAL A 98 19.86 4.26 -21.35
N ASP A 99 20.64 3.77 -22.32
CA ASP A 99 20.28 2.62 -23.16
C ASP A 99 20.03 1.33 -22.34
N ALA A 100 20.63 1.21 -21.16
CA ALA A 100 20.39 0.08 -20.26
C ALA A 100 18.98 0.08 -19.64
N PHE A 101 18.24 1.19 -19.73
CA PHE A 101 16.86 1.33 -19.25
C PHE A 101 15.84 1.18 -20.38
N ASP A 102 16.27 1.18 -21.64
CA ASP A 102 15.39 0.94 -22.80
C ASP A 102 15.20 -0.56 -22.99
N GLN A 103 14.12 -1.06 -22.41
CA GLN A 103 13.66 -2.43 -22.63
C GLN A 103 12.49 -2.38 -23.62
N SER A 104 12.76 -2.66 -24.88
CA SER A 104 11.76 -2.68 -25.96
C SER A 104 10.63 -3.69 -25.72
N GLU A 105 10.87 -4.76 -24.96
CA GLU A 105 9.85 -5.71 -24.50
C GLU A 105 9.81 -5.72 -22.96
N ARG A 106 8.89 -4.95 -22.38
CA ARG A 106 8.68 -4.93 -20.93
C ARG A 106 7.77 -6.07 -20.49
N GLU A 107 8.19 -6.79 -19.47
CA GLU A 107 7.32 -7.73 -18.76
C GLU A 107 6.11 -6.98 -18.22
N LEU A 108 4.90 -7.50 -18.46
CA LEU A 108 3.66 -6.99 -17.89
C LEU A 108 3.18 -7.93 -16.79
N VAL A 109 2.96 -7.40 -15.61
CA VAL A 109 2.44 -8.13 -14.46
C VAL A 109 1.05 -7.61 -14.13
N SER A 110 0.11 -8.52 -13.93
CA SER A 110 -1.25 -8.16 -13.51
C SER A 110 -1.30 -7.89 -12.02
N VAL A 111 -1.64 -6.67 -11.63
CA VAL A 111 -1.72 -6.24 -10.23
C VAL A 111 -3.09 -5.61 -9.93
N PRO A 112 -3.56 -5.67 -8.68
CA PRO A 112 -4.73 -4.88 -8.29
C PRO A 112 -4.47 -3.38 -8.49
N PRO A 113 -5.46 -2.58 -8.93
CA PRO A 113 -5.33 -1.13 -9.03
C PRO A 113 -4.96 -0.54 -7.68
N ASP A 114 -4.27 0.61 -7.68
CA ASP A 114 -3.98 1.31 -6.42
C ASP A 114 -5.27 1.90 -5.84
N ASP A 115 -5.51 1.68 -4.55
CA ASP A 115 -6.75 2.09 -3.89
C ASP A 115 -6.92 3.62 -3.81
N ARG A 116 -5.80 4.34 -3.74
CA ARG A 116 -5.79 5.80 -3.62
C ARG A 116 -5.66 6.50 -4.98
N PHE A 117 -4.92 5.88 -5.90
CA PHE A 117 -4.60 6.43 -7.21
C PHE A 117 -4.96 5.44 -8.33
N PRO A 118 -6.26 5.07 -8.46
CA PRO A 118 -6.67 4.03 -9.41
C PRO A 118 -6.46 4.42 -10.88
N HIS A 119 -6.32 5.72 -11.17
CA HIS A 119 -6.07 6.27 -12.50
C HIS A 119 -4.58 6.35 -12.87
N ALA A 120 -3.68 6.30 -11.88
CA ALA A 120 -2.25 6.45 -12.11
C ALA A 120 -1.64 5.17 -12.71
N ARG A 121 -0.68 5.33 -13.60
CA ARG A 121 0.10 4.21 -14.14
C ARG A 121 0.81 3.48 -13.01
N GLN A 122 0.64 2.17 -12.96
CA GLN A 122 1.38 1.33 -12.04
C GLN A 122 2.65 0.80 -12.72
N MET A 123 3.73 0.85 -11.99
CA MET A 123 5.06 0.44 -12.42
C MET A 123 5.62 -0.56 -11.43
N ILE A 124 6.42 -1.49 -11.92
CA ILE A 124 7.11 -2.48 -11.08
C ILE A 124 8.61 -2.28 -11.21
N PHE A 125 9.30 -2.38 -10.09
CA PHE A 125 10.75 -2.31 -10.01
C PHE A 125 11.28 -3.54 -9.29
N ASP A 126 12.26 -4.22 -9.88
CA ASP A 126 13.02 -5.26 -9.20
C ASP A 126 14.01 -4.63 -8.23
N VAL A 127 14.10 -5.16 -7.02
CA VAL A 127 15.00 -4.63 -5.98
C VAL A 127 16.34 -5.36 -6.02
N SER A 128 17.43 -4.60 -6.07
CA SER A 128 18.79 -5.11 -5.91
C SER A 128 19.52 -4.34 -4.82
N GLY A 129 20.26 -5.08 -4.00
CA GLY A 129 21.03 -4.52 -2.90
C GLY A 129 20.24 -4.32 -1.60
N ASP A 130 20.88 -3.65 -0.65
CA ASP A 130 20.49 -3.63 0.76
C ASP A 130 20.12 -2.23 1.28
N SER A 131 19.89 -1.26 0.39
CA SER A 131 19.70 0.15 0.78
C SER A 131 18.44 0.42 1.62
N MET A 132 17.49 -0.52 1.67
CA MET A 132 16.21 -0.40 2.39
C MET A 132 15.93 -1.61 3.30
N ASN A 133 16.94 -2.38 3.64
CA ASN A 133 16.83 -3.61 4.44
C ASN A 133 16.49 -3.39 5.92
N ASP A 134 16.47 -2.15 6.39
CA ASP A 134 16.06 -1.75 7.76
C ASP A 134 14.87 -0.78 7.78
N LEU A 135 14.14 -0.65 6.67
CA LEU A 135 12.91 0.15 6.64
C LEU A 135 11.88 -0.42 7.62
N LYS A 136 11.26 0.47 8.42
CA LYS A 136 10.19 0.09 9.35
C LYS A 136 8.82 0.57 8.84
N PRO A 137 7.76 -0.19 9.07
CA PRO A 137 7.66 -1.46 9.82
C PRO A 137 8.08 -2.69 8.99
N ARG A 138 8.28 -2.56 7.66
CA ARG A 138 8.64 -3.66 6.75
C ARG A 138 9.85 -3.28 5.91
N ALA A 139 10.90 -4.07 6.02
CA ALA A 139 12.09 -3.97 5.17
C ALA A 139 11.75 -4.28 3.70
N ILE A 140 12.52 -3.66 2.80
CA ILE A 140 12.56 -4.00 1.38
C ILE A 140 13.89 -4.69 1.14
N LEU A 141 13.84 -5.93 0.69
CA LEU A 141 15.00 -6.80 0.56
C LEU A 141 15.37 -7.02 -0.90
N GLU A 142 16.59 -7.46 -1.14
CA GLU A 142 17.02 -7.92 -2.46
C GLU A 142 16.11 -9.06 -2.94
N GLY A 143 15.69 -9.00 -4.21
CA GLY A 143 14.74 -9.94 -4.80
C GLY A 143 13.26 -9.58 -4.61
N ASP A 144 12.93 -8.61 -3.76
CA ASP A 144 11.58 -8.05 -3.72
C ASP A 144 11.25 -7.31 -5.02
N ARG A 145 9.96 -7.24 -5.36
CA ARG A 145 9.41 -6.34 -6.37
C ARG A 145 8.59 -5.24 -5.71
N ILE A 146 8.82 -4.00 -6.11
CA ILE A 146 8.04 -2.86 -5.65
C ILE A 146 7.01 -2.51 -6.71
N VAL A 147 5.73 -2.52 -6.32
CA VAL A 147 4.65 -1.91 -7.09
C VAL A 147 4.53 -0.46 -6.66
N ALA A 148 4.70 0.42 -7.61
CA ALA A 148 4.65 1.86 -7.42
C ALA A 148 3.67 2.52 -8.38
N VAL A 149 3.22 3.73 -8.09
CA VAL A 149 2.45 4.58 -9.01
C VAL A 149 3.34 5.67 -9.56
N SER A 150 3.18 6.00 -10.84
CA SER A 150 3.91 7.09 -11.50
C SER A 150 3.71 8.39 -10.74
N PHE A 151 4.81 9.05 -10.36
CA PHE A 151 4.73 10.30 -9.62
C PHE A 151 4.20 11.45 -10.50
N GLU A 152 4.53 11.43 -11.78
CA GLU A 152 4.01 12.38 -12.78
C GLU A 152 2.47 12.41 -12.80
N ASP A 153 1.84 11.24 -12.73
CA ASP A 153 0.37 11.12 -12.81
C ASP A 153 -0.34 11.62 -11.54
N ILE A 154 0.39 11.73 -10.40
CA ILE A 154 -0.19 12.08 -9.09
C ILE A 154 0.42 13.36 -8.47
N VAL A 155 1.32 14.03 -9.14
CA VAL A 155 2.08 15.18 -8.59
C VAL A 155 1.17 16.31 -8.09
N ASN A 156 0.01 16.52 -8.72
CA ASN A 156 -0.95 17.53 -8.33
C ASN A 156 -1.90 17.07 -7.19
N GLU A 157 -1.89 15.81 -6.83
CA GLU A 157 -2.77 15.21 -5.82
C GLU A 157 -2.02 14.85 -4.53
N VAL A 158 -0.69 14.78 -4.61
CA VAL A 158 0.17 14.32 -3.51
C VAL A 158 1.08 15.43 -3.05
N VAL A 159 0.93 15.78 -1.78
CA VAL A 159 1.96 16.58 -1.08
C VAL A 159 2.97 15.61 -0.49
N LEU A 160 4.23 15.81 -0.82
CA LEU A 160 5.32 15.00 -0.27
C LEU A 160 5.37 15.16 1.26
N ARG A 161 5.56 14.06 1.99
CA ARG A 161 5.56 14.04 3.46
C ARG A 161 6.64 13.09 3.99
N ASP A 162 7.05 13.34 5.21
CA ASP A 162 7.92 12.44 5.95
C ASP A 162 7.41 11.01 5.96
N GLY A 163 8.33 10.08 5.81
CA GLY A 163 8.03 8.66 5.84
C GLY A 163 7.54 8.06 4.52
N MET A 164 7.22 8.88 3.51
CA MET A 164 6.89 8.35 2.17
C MET A 164 8.08 7.59 1.59
N VAL A 165 7.80 6.47 0.94
CA VAL A 165 8.81 5.68 0.24
C VAL A 165 8.66 5.93 -1.26
N VAL A 166 9.71 6.38 -1.88
CA VAL A 166 9.72 6.81 -3.29
C VAL A 166 10.82 6.12 -4.08
N VAL A 167 10.63 6.02 -5.39
CA VAL A 167 11.70 5.70 -6.32
C VAL A 167 12.26 7.01 -6.85
N VAL A 168 13.57 7.18 -6.64
CA VAL A 168 14.30 8.38 -7.02
C VAL A 168 15.20 8.05 -8.19
N GLU A 169 15.18 8.88 -9.23
CA GLU A 169 16.16 8.90 -10.30
C GLU A 169 17.23 9.96 -9.98
N ARG A 170 18.48 9.59 -10.10
CA ARG A 170 19.60 10.53 -10.18
C ARG A 170 20.22 10.45 -11.57
N SER A 171 20.49 11.59 -12.17
CA SER A 171 21.14 11.64 -13.46
C SER A 171 22.41 12.49 -13.43
N LYS A 172 23.41 12.06 -14.19
CA LYS A 172 24.71 12.72 -14.37
C LYS A 172 25.03 12.89 -15.84
N ASP A 173 26.10 13.63 -16.11
CA ASP A 173 26.65 13.82 -17.46
C ASP A 173 25.60 14.30 -18.46
N GLY A 174 24.79 15.31 -18.04
CA GLY A 174 23.71 15.82 -18.89
C GLY A 174 22.59 14.81 -19.15
N GLY A 175 22.41 13.82 -18.26
CA GLY A 175 21.38 12.78 -18.37
C GLY A 175 21.85 11.52 -19.08
N MET A 176 23.14 11.39 -19.43
CA MET A 176 23.67 10.21 -20.13
C MET A 176 23.74 8.98 -19.23
N THR A 177 23.95 9.19 -17.93
CA THR A 177 23.93 8.10 -16.94
C THR A 177 22.87 8.34 -15.89
N ARG A 178 22.19 7.27 -15.47
CA ARG A 178 21.10 7.31 -14.48
C ARG A 178 21.26 6.23 -13.43
N GLU A 179 20.75 6.53 -12.24
CA GLU A 179 20.59 5.59 -11.15
C GLU A 179 19.14 5.64 -10.66
N TRP A 180 18.52 4.49 -10.48
CA TRP A 180 17.24 4.37 -9.78
C TRP A 180 17.45 3.74 -8.42
N SER A 181 16.90 4.37 -7.39
CA SER A 181 16.99 3.85 -6.03
C SER A 181 15.73 4.11 -5.24
N VAL A 182 15.44 3.23 -4.28
CA VAL A 182 14.33 3.40 -3.33
C VAL A 182 14.84 4.12 -2.12
N LYS A 183 14.09 5.13 -1.65
CA LYS A 183 14.43 5.95 -0.50
C LYS A 183 13.18 6.31 0.30
N GLN A 184 13.39 6.62 1.58
CA GLN A 184 12.36 7.22 2.42
C GLN A 184 12.58 8.72 2.52
N VAL A 185 11.51 9.49 2.38
CA VAL A 185 11.53 10.95 2.40
C VAL A 185 11.61 11.46 3.83
N GLU A 186 12.46 12.46 4.05
CA GLU A 186 12.45 13.35 5.20
C GLU A 186 12.46 14.81 4.74
N ILE A 187 11.55 15.61 5.30
CA ILE A 187 11.36 17.00 4.89
C ILE A 187 11.83 17.92 6.01
N TYR A 188 12.76 18.79 5.69
CA TYR A 188 13.25 19.83 6.56
C TYR A 188 12.81 21.21 6.08
N GLN A 189 13.02 22.22 6.91
CA GLN A 189 12.63 23.59 6.57
C GLN A 189 13.39 24.15 5.36
N ASP A 190 14.61 23.72 5.14
CA ASP A 190 15.55 24.22 4.14
C ASP A 190 15.89 23.20 3.03
N ARG A 191 15.54 21.92 3.21
CA ARG A 191 15.91 20.84 2.28
C ARG A 191 14.96 19.66 2.37
N THR A 192 15.04 18.79 1.38
CA THR A 192 14.43 17.45 1.39
C THR A 192 15.53 16.42 1.29
N GLU A 193 15.45 15.40 2.13
CA GLU A 193 16.40 14.31 2.17
C GLU A 193 15.72 12.99 1.78
N PHE A 194 16.39 12.19 0.96
CA PHE A 194 15.95 10.85 0.58
C PHE A 194 16.86 9.84 1.25
N HIS A 195 16.38 9.25 2.33
CA HIS A 195 17.16 8.40 3.20
C HIS A 195 17.15 6.95 2.77
N PRO A 196 18.31 6.30 2.70
CA PRO A 196 18.39 4.85 2.78
C PRO A 196 17.96 4.42 4.19
N ARG A 197 17.25 3.32 4.29
CA ARG A 197 16.95 2.65 5.56
C ARG A 197 17.69 1.33 5.57
N SER A 198 18.96 1.38 5.89
CA SER A 198 19.87 0.26 5.75
C SER A 198 20.75 0.06 6.97
N THR A 199 21.04 -1.20 7.27
CA THR A 199 22.09 -1.59 8.23
C THR A 199 23.51 -1.33 7.70
N ASN A 200 23.63 -1.08 6.38
CA ASN A 200 24.89 -0.80 5.71
C ASN A 200 25.16 0.71 5.67
N SER A 201 26.10 1.18 6.45
CA SER A 201 26.46 2.60 6.58
C SER A 201 27.10 3.22 5.33
N ARG A 202 27.39 2.43 4.29
CA ARG A 202 27.91 2.94 3.01
C ARG A 202 26.86 3.72 2.23
N HIS A 203 25.58 3.36 2.38
CA HIS A 203 24.49 4.12 1.77
C HIS A 203 24.35 5.48 2.48
N LYS A 204 24.30 6.54 1.69
CA LYS A 204 24.15 7.91 2.18
C LYS A 204 22.82 8.49 1.71
N PRO A 205 22.23 9.43 2.46
CA PRO A 205 21.06 10.15 1.99
C PRO A 205 21.40 11.00 0.76
N ILE A 206 20.41 11.20 -0.09
CA ILE A 206 20.43 12.16 -1.19
C ILE A 206 19.79 13.43 -0.64
N ILE A 207 20.51 14.55 -0.69
CA ILE A 207 20.07 15.81 -0.13
C ILE A 207 19.77 16.78 -1.26
N ILE A 208 18.57 17.35 -1.28
CA ILE A 208 18.17 18.39 -2.22
C ILE A 208 17.88 19.67 -1.43
N ASN A 209 18.66 20.70 -1.68
CA ASN A 209 18.44 22.03 -1.14
C ASN A 209 17.26 22.74 -1.83
N ARG A 210 16.79 23.85 -1.28
CA ARG A 210 15.66 24.62 -1.85
C ARG A 210 15.90 25.18 -3.25
N ASP A 211 17.15 25.32 -3.66
CA ASP A 211 17.53 25.71 -5.02
C ASP A 211 17.48 24.58 -6.04
N TYR A 212 16.98 23.40 -5.63
CA TYR A 212 16.87 22.16 -6.42
C TYR A 212 18.21 21.59 -6.88
N SER A 213 19.34 22.04 -6.32
CA SER A 213 20.62 21.43 -6.56
C SER A 213 20.84 20.27 -5.59
N ALA A 214 21.31 19.12 -6.08
CA ALA A 214 21.82 18.08 -5.21
C ALA A 214 23.24 18.46 -4.76
N ASP A 215 23.64 18.07 -3.55
CA ASP A 215 24.97 18.39 -2.99
C ASP A 215 26.14 17.87 -3.84
N ASP A 216 25.90 16.84 -4.64
CA ASP A 216 26.91 16.20 -5.50
C ASP A 216 26.83 16.62 -6.99
N GLY A 217 26.02 17.64 -7.30
CA GLY A 217 25.82 18.15 -8.67
C GLY A 217 25.00 17.24 -9.58
N THR A 218 24.33 16.22 -9.04
CA THR A 218 23.41 15.37 -9.81
C THR A 218 22.02 16.03 -9.90
N GLN A 219 21.30 15.74 -10.98
CA GLN A 219 19.86 16.03 -11.03
C GLN A 219 19.12 14.89 -10.34
N VAL A 220 18.10 15.25 -9.53
CA VAL A 220 17.33 14.29 -8.73
C VAL A 220 15.85 14.48 -9.02
N GLU A 221 15.17 13.39 -9.34
CA GLU A 221 13.74 13.38 -9.63
C GLU A 221 13.04 12.23 -8.92
N ILE A 222 11.83 12.47 -8.42
CA ILE A 222 10.95 11.39 -7.92
C ILE A 222 10.16 10.87 -9.11
N ILE A 223 10.42 9.63 -9.50
CA ILE A 223 9.74 9.01 -10.65
C ILE A 223 8.51 8.20 -10.24
N ALA A 224 8.49 7.66 -9.01
CA ALA A 224 7.35 6.88 -8.54
C ALA A 224 7.18 6.93 -7.02
N LEU A 225 5.93 6.76 -6.56
CA LEU A 225 5.58 6.53 -5.16
C LEU A 225 5.40 5.02 -4.93
N ALA A 226 6.24 4.44 -4.08
CA ALA A 226 6.14 3.03 -3.71
C ALA A 226 4.87 2.75 -2.90
N ARG A 227 4.13 1.71 -3.27
CA ARG A 227 2.83 1.40 -2.67
C ARG A 227 2.76 0.02 -2.06
N ARG A 228 3.36 -0.98 -2.69
CA ARG A 228 3.29 -2.38 -2.26
C ARG A 228 4.63 -3.06 -2.53
N ILE A 229 4.86 -4.13 -1.81
CA ILE A 229 5.96 -5.06 -2.06
C ILE A 229 5.32 -6.39 -2.43
N ILE A 230 5.78 -7.00 -3.52
CA ILE A 230 5.48 -8.36 -3.89
C ILE A 230 6.77 -9.18 -3.83
N ASN A 231 6.66 -10.40 -3.32
CA ASN A 231 7.76 -11.35 -3.30
C ASN A 231 7.20 -12.76 -3.47
N ASP A 232 7.82 -13.52 -4.35
CA ASP A 232 7.53 -14.94 -4.53
C ASP A 232 8.45 -15.76 -3.63
N LEU A 233 7.88 -16.68 -2.85
CA LEU A 233 8.68 -17.61 -2.06
C LEU A 233 9.25 -18.65 -3.01
N SER A 234 10.58 -18.65 -3.16
CA SER A 234 11.29 -19.72 -3.86
C SER A 234 11.36 -20.97 -2.98
N PHE A 235 10.96 -22.10 -3.54
CA PHE A 235 11.08 -23.43 -2.91
C PHE A 235 12.46 -24.01 -3.21
#